data_784ac10c6ecdae2c70b17ceedd253b60
#
_entry.id   784ac10c6ecdae2c70b17ceedd253b60
#
_cell.length_a   1.000
_cell.length_b   1.000
_cell.length_c   1.000
_cell.angle_alpha   90.00
_cell.angle_beta   90.00
_cell.angle_gamma   90.00
#
_symmetry.space_group_name_H-M   'P 1'
#
loop_
_entity.id
_entity.type
_entity.pdbx_description
1 polymer ?
#
loop_
_entity_poly.entity_id
_entity_poly.type
_entity_poly.pdbx_seq_one_letter_code
_entity_poly.pdbx_strand_id
1 'polypeptide(L)'
;MSDKLTPPNPPLSDGVVTLRPFRADDAPAVMAACQDPEIQRWIPVIPVPYAEADARRFILMTLQAWHDGSGYEFAIADAATDRYIGSIGLHLGPNPRRHAIGYLVAPEARGRGVAVRALRLVTRWGFEQVKIERLALWTLPGNVRSQVVAEKAGFRFEGIAHNWESDRDDRPVDAVMYSMTPDDLADAVAAEAVPADGPVAGRAGATGSAGAPIAAVPRELRAPGTRSAPFVEIAAIADLAPGTMRRVTRADVDLLVAWTDDGIVVTDDRCPHMAAPLSVGDLAGCAVACPLHEGRFDLATGETVQMPTTGGLDADGNYHRPWSPTGAELKAEPPTRKLEARRLTRVNRLRYYPARIREGRLEAQLPILPE
;
A
#
# COMPACT_ATOMS: atom_id res chain seq x y z
N MET A 1 12.18 -32.45 -1.95
CA MET A 1 13.33 -31.73 -1.34
C MET A 1 13.53 -30.52 -2.24
N SER A 2 13.22 -29.33 -1.78
CA SER A 2 13.46 -28.10 -2.56
C SER A 2 14.99 -27.95 -2.69
N ASP A 3 15.47 -27.77 -3.92
CA ASP A 3 16.88 -27.49 -4.13
C ASP A 3 17.23 -26.20 -3.38
N LYS A 4 18.24 -26.27 -2.51
CA LYS A 4 18.71 -25.12 -1.74
C LYS A 4 19.23 -24.07 -2.72
N LEU A 5 18.68 -22.87 -2.64
CA LEU A 5 19.13 -21.78 -3.50
C LEU A 5 20.44 -21.18 -2.99
N THR A 6 21.29 -20.83 -3.92
CA THR A 6 22.46 -19.99 -3.64
C THR A 6 22.11 -18.52 -3.80
N PRO A 7 22.81 -17.61 -3.10
CA PRO A 7 22.62 -16.18 -3.32
C PRO A 7 22.71 -15.81 -4.80
N PRO A 8 21.86 -14.87 -5.27
CA PRO A 8 21.87 -14.44 -6.66
C PRO A 8 23.24 -13.92 -7.09
N ASN A 9 23.70 -14.38 -8.26
CA ASN A 9 24.93 -13.89 -8.89
C ASN A 9 24.63 -13.62 -10.39
N PRO A 10 24.62 -12.36 -10.83
CA PRO A 10 24.90 -11.13 -10.05
C PRO A 10 23.86 -10.86 -8.96
N PRO A 11 24.17 -10.04 -7.95
CA PRO A 11 23.23 -9.59 -6.94
C PRO A 11 22.00 -8.90 -7.56
N LEU A 12 20.87 -8.95 -6.86
CA LEU A 12 19.66 -8.26 -7.31
C LEU A 12 19.85 -6.75 -7.22
N SER A 13 19.63 -6.01 -8.31
CA SER A 13 19.79 -4.56 -8.32
C SER A 13 18.83 -3.88 -9.26
N ASP A 14 18.43 -2.65 -8.91
CA ASP A 14 17.68 -1.73 -9.78
C ASP A 14 18.50 -0.49 -10.17
N GLY A 15 19.81 -0.51 -9.88
CA GLY A 15 20.72 0.62 -10.13
C GLY A 15 20.75 1.66 -9.01
N VAL A 16 19.84 1.62 -8.05
CA VAL A 16 19.79 2.50 -6.86
C VAL A 16 20.11 1.72 -5.59
N VAL A 17 19.52 0.54 -5.44
CA VAL A 17 19.81 -0.40 -4.35
C VAL A 17 20.27 -1.73 -4.91
N THR A 18 21.12 -2.41 -4.16
CA THR A 18 21.60 -3.76 -4.44
C THR A 18 21.31 -4.65 -3.24
N LEU A 19 20.70 -5.82 -3.48
CA LEU A 19 20.46 -6.83 -2.47
C LEU A 19 21.53 -7.90 -2.64
N ARG A 20 22.39 -8.05 -1.63
CA ARG A 20 23.49 -9.01 -1.61
C ARG A 20 23.53 -9.76 -0.28
N PRO A 21 24.23 -10.90 -0.20
CA PRO A 21 24.52 -11.51 1.08
C PRO A 21 25.23 -10.57 2.04
N PHE A 22 25.01 -10.76 3.33
CA PHE A 22 25.77 -10.03 4.35
C PHE A 22 27.25 -10.41 4.28
N ARG A 23 28.12 -9.47 4.65
CA ARG A 23 29.55 -9.62 4.81
C ARG A 23 29.95 -9.34 6.25
N ALA A 24 31.05 -9.90 6.70
CA ALA A 24 31.55 -9.62 8.05
C ALA A 24 31.80 -8.13 8.30
N ASP A 25 32.21 -7.41 7.26
CA ASP A 25 32.50 -5.96 7.30
C ASP A 25 31.22 -5.09 7.38
N ASP A 26 30.04 -5.67 7.21
CA ASP A 26 28.77 -4.96 7.43
C ASP A 26 28.45 -4.77 8.94
N ALA A 27 29.11 -5.54 9.84
CA ALA A 27 28.74 -5.58 11.25
C ALA A 27 28.73 -4.21 11.95
N PRO A 28 29.69 -3.29 11.75
CA PRO A 28 29.63 -1.96 12.35
C PRO A 28 28.42 -1.13 11.87
N ALA A 29 28.07 -1.24 10.57
CA ALA A 29 26.94 -0.50 10.00
C ALA A 29 25.59 -1.09 10.44
N VAL A 30 25.48 -2.44 10.52
CA VAL A 30 24.33 -3.14 11.10
C VAL A 30 24.14 -2.72 12.56
N MET A 31 25.20 -2.69 13.35
CA MET A 31 25.15 -2.24 14.74
C MET A 31 24.64 -0.81 14.83
N ALA A 32 25.21 0.11 14.06
CA ALA A 32 24.80 1.52 14.06
C ALA A 32 23.32 1.68 13.70
N ALA A 33 22.83 0.97 12.69
CA ALA A 33 21.43 0.96 12.33
C ALA A 33 20.53 0.43 13.46
N CYS A 34 20.88 -0.72 14.06
CA CYS A 34 20.09 -1.35 15.13
C CYS A 34 20.14 -0.59 16.47
N GLN A 35 21.03 0.38 16.63
CA GLN A 35 21.05 1.30 17.78
C GLN A 35 20.07 2.46 17.60
N ASP A 36 19.48 2.67 16.41
CA ASP A 36 18.49 3.70 16.19
C ASP A 36 17.22 3.44 17.02
N PRO A 37 16.78 4.42 17.83
CA PRO A 37 15.62 4.23 18.72
C PRO A 37 14.31 3.92 17.95
N GLU A 38 14.17 4.41 16.72
CA GLU A 38 12.99 4.14 15.92
C GLU A 38 12.97 2.70 15.42
N ILE A 39 14.11 2.16 15.00
CA ILE A 39 14.24 0.74 14.64
C ILE A 39 13.96 -0.15 15.86
N GLN A 40 14.54 0.17 17.00
CA GLN A 40 14.30 -0.56 18.24
C GLN A 40 12.83 -0.51 18.68
N ARG A 41 12.15 0.61 18.44
CA ARG A 41 10.73 0.76 18.75
C ARG A 41 9.86 -0.20 17.94
N TRP A 42 10.16 -0.36 16.64
CA TRP A 42 9.31 -1.12 15.73
C TRP A 42 9.70 -2.57 15.54
N ILE A 43 10.89 -2.95 15.98
CA ILE A 43 11.40 -4.32 15.88
C ILE A 43 11.79 -4.81 17.30
N PRO A 44 10.81 -5.32 18.07
CA PRO A 44 11.02 -5.68 19.50
C PRO A 44 12.08 -6.74 19.75
N VAL A 45 12.36 -7.60 18.76
CA VAL A 45 13.35 -8.69 18.86
C VAL A 45 14.81 -8.20 18.85
N ILE A 46 15.05 -6.94 18.46
CA ILE A 46 16.41 -6.36 18.48
C ILE A 46 16.81 -6.08 19.95
N PRO A 47 17.93 -6.65 20.45
CA PRO A 47 18.41 -6.40 21.80
C PRO A 47 18.68 -4.91 22.09
N VAL A 48 18.50 -4.50 23.33
CA VAL A 48 18.86 -3.14 23.80
C VAL A 48 19.66 -3.28 25.08
N PRO A 49 20.93 -2.83 25.14
CA PRO A 49 21.69 -2.22 24.04
C PRO A 49 22.05 -3.24 22.95
N TYR A 50 22.23 -2.78 21.70
CA TYR A 50 22.69 -3.61 20.58
C TYR A 50 24.19 -3.42 20.41
N ALA A 51 24.96 -4.52 20.52
CA ALA A 51 26.41 -4.50 20.44
C ALA A 51 26.91 -5.07 19.08
N GLU A 52 28.16 -4.83 18.75
CA GLU A 52 28.78 -5.37 17.53
C GLU A 52 28.76 -6.91 17.53
N ALA A 53 28.89 -7.55 18.68
CA ALA A 53 28.75 -9.00 18.81
C ALA A 53 27.37 -9.51 18.37
N ASP A 54 26.30 -8.73 18.62
CA ASP A 54 24.95 -9.07 18.15
C ASP A 54 24.84 -8.95 16.64
N ALA A 55 25.43 -7.91 16.04
CA ALA A 55 25.50 -7.75 14.59
C ALA A 55 26.26 -8.90 13.93
N ARG A 56 27.42 -9.28 14.46
CA ARG A 56 28.19 -10.43 13.97
C ARG A 56 27.41 -11.73 14.08
N ARG A 57 26.73 -11.96 15.21
CA ARG A 57 25.88 -13.14 15.40
C ARG A 57 24.72 -13.14 14.40
N PHE A 58 24.04 -12.01 14.19
CA PHE A 58 22.99 -11.88 13.19
C PHE A 58 23.51 -12.25 11.79
N ILE A 59 24.65 -11.70 11.36
CA ILE A 59 25.25 -12.01 10.06
C ILE A 59 25.53 -13.52 9.92
N LEU A 60 26.06 -14.18 10.95
CA LEU A 60 26.26 -15.62 10.91
C LEU A 60 24.95 -16.40 10.81
N MET A 61 23.91 -15.97 11.52
CA MET A 61 22.58 -16.58 11.42
C MET A 61 21.98 -16.44 10.02
N THR A 62 22.17 -15.29 9.35
CA THR A 62 21.69 -15.10 7.98
C THR A 62 22.40 -16.04 7.00
N LEU A 63 23.69 -16.22 7.12
CA LEU A 63 24.46 -17.16 6.30
C LEU A 63 24.02 -18.61 6.54
N GLN A 64 23.74 -18.98 7.80
CA GLN A 64 23.21 -20.29 8.14
C GLN A 64 21.82 -20.51 7.55
N ALA A 65 20.92 -19.51 7.62
CA ALA A 65 19.59 -19.58 7.05
C ALA A 65 19.63 -19.82 5.52
N TRP A 66 20.56 -19.17 4.82
CA TRP A 66 20.82 -19.45 3.40
C TRP A 66 21.26 -20.91 3.18
N HIS A 67 22.18 -21.39 4.00
CA HIS A 67 22.68 -22.77 3.91
C HIS A 67 21.56 -23.79 4.15
N ASP A 68 20.68 -23.53 5.11
CA ASP A 68 19.61 -24.46 5.50
C ASP A 68 18.37 -24.33 4.61
N GLY A 69 18.22 -23.21 3.89
CA GLY A 69 17.03 -22.87 3.15
C GLY A 69 15.83 -22.51 4.04
N SER A 70 16.09 -22.10 5.29
CA SER A 70 15.05 -21.66 6.23
C SER A 70 14.65 -20.20 6.06
N GLY A 71 15.46 -19.41 5.34
CA GLY A 71 15.22 -18.00 5.03
C GLY A 71 16.30 -17.44 4.13
N TYR A 72 16.02 -16.31 3.53
CA TYR A 72 16.92 -15.63 2.60
C TYR A 72 17.04 -14.15 2.97
N GLU A 73 18.08 -13.86 3.73
CA GLU A 73 18.37 -12.51 4.24
C GLU A 73 19.39 -11.82 3.35
N PHE A 74 19.13 -10.55 3.04
CA PHE A 74 19.99 -9.69 2.24
C PHE A 74 20.36 -8.42 3.00
N ALA A 75 21.62 -8.03 2.86
CA ALA A 75 22.00 -6.64 3.07
C ALA A 75 21.45 -5.79 1.92
N ILE A 76 20.77 -4.72 2.24
CA ILE A 76 20.45 -3.66 1.27
C ILE A 76 21.67 -2.76 1.21
N ALA A 77 22.30 -2.69 0.05
CA ALA A 77 23.46 -1.82 -0.19
C ALA A 77 23.08 -0.70 -1.19
N ASP A 78 23.71 0.45 -1.04
CA ASP A 78 23.66 1.51 -2.04
C ASP A 78 24.40 1.04 -3.30
N ALA A 79 23.74 1.08 -4.46
CA ALA A 79 24.27 0.46 -5.68
C ALA A 79 25.57 1.13 -6.19
N ALA A 80 25.80 2.41 -5.88
CA ALA A 80 26.98 3.15 -6.32
C ALA A 80 28.18 2.92 -5.41
N THR A 81 27.98 2.71 -4.11
CA THR A 81 29.05 2.68 -3.11
C THR A 81 29.23 1.32 -2.45
N ASP A 82 28.31 0.38 -2.67
CA ASP A 82 28.20 -0.94 -2.02
C ASP A 82 28.13 -0.88 -0.47
N ARG A 83 27.86 0.31 0.10
CA ARG A 83 27.69 0.48 1.54
C ARG A 83 26.37 -0.08 2.01
N TYR A 84 26.37 -0.78 3.15
CA TYR A 84 25.15 -1.20 3.82
C TYR A 84 24.28 -0.01 4.18
N ILE A 85 22.99 -0.08 3.83
CA ILE A 85 21.95 0.94 4.12
C ILE A 85 20.65 0.33 4.66
N GLY A 86 20.63 -0.99 4.93
CA GLY A 86 19.46 -1.66 5.46
C GLY A 86 19.53 -3.17 5.33
N SER A 87 18.49 -3.84 5.78
CA SER A 87 18.32 -5.30 5.70
C SER A 87 16.94 -5.64 5.18
N ILE A 88 16.83 -6.75 4.45
CA ILE A 88 15.56 -7.31 4.01
C ILE A 88 15.66 -8.82 3.90
N GLY A 89 14.61 -9.53 4.34
CA GLY A 89 14.64 -10.99 4.31
C GLY A 89 13.31 -11.64 4.03
N LEU A 90 13.37 -12.83 3.45
CA LEU A 90 12.28 -13.77 3.29
C LEU A 90 12.38 -14.84 4.38
N HIS A 91 11.39 -14.89 5.26
CA HIS A 91 11.26 -15.88 6.31
C HIS A 91 10.36 -17.02 5.83
N LEU A 92 10.93 -18.19 5.63
CA LEU A 92 10.22 -19.34 5.10
C LEU A 92 9.59 -20.14 6.24
N GLY A 93 8.28 -20.02 6.41
CA GLY A 93 7.53 -20.85 7.34
C GLY A 93 7.32 -22.29 6.80
N PRO A 94 6.93 -23.23 7.67
CA PRO A 94 6.65 -24.61 7.28
C PRO A 94 5.44 -24.74 6.35
N ASN A 95 4.57 -23.75 6.31
CA ASN A 95 3.45 -23.68 5.39
C ASN A 95 3.83 -22.79 4.20
N PRO A 96 3.82 -23.30 2.94
CA PRO A 96 4.23 -22.55 1.76
C PRO A 96 3.37 -21.29 1.47
N ARG A 97 2.22 -21.16 2.13
CA ARG A 97 1.34 -19.99 2.04
C ARG A 97 1.52 -19.01 3.19
N ARG A 98 2.49 -19.24 4.08
CA ARG A 98 2.77 -18.39 5.25
C ARG A 98 4.22 -17.94 5.29
N HIS A 99 4.75 -17.61 4.12
CA HIS A 99 6.05 -16.96 4.05
C HIS A 99 5.91 -15.48 4.36
N ALA A 100 6.89 -14.94 5.04
CA ALA A 100 6.87 -13.56 5.50
C ALA A 100 8.07 -12.78 4.95
N ILE A 101 7.91 -11.47 4.92
CA ILE A 101 8.98 -10.55 4.56
C ILE A 101 9.14 -9.50 5.65
N GLY A 102 10.39 -9.26 6.06
CA GLY A 102 10.75 -8.23 7.02
C GLY A 102 11.88 -7.35 6.49
N TYR A 103 11.93 -6.10 6.93
CA TYR A 103 12.99 -5.19 6.52
C TYR A 103 13.24 -4.09 7.55
N LEU A 104 14.41 -3.48 7.46
CA LEU A 104 14.74 -2.21 8.10
C LEU A 104 15.60 -1.35 7.16
N VAL A 105 15.54 -0.04 7.34
CA VAL A 105 16.37 0.93 6.59
C VAL A 105 17.12 1.80 7.58
N ALA A 106 18.43 1.88 7.39
CA ALA A 106 19.31 2.72 8.21
C ALA A 106 18.85 4.21 8.17
N PRO A 107 18.97 4.95 9.28
CA PRO A 107 18.42 6.31 9.39
C PRO A 107 18.83 7.25 8.24
N GLU A 108 20.09 7.21 7.83
CA GLU A 108 20.65 8.05 6.77
C GLU A 108 20.15 7.72 5.36
N ALA A 109 19.49 6.57 5.19
CA ALA A 109 18.96 6.11 3.91
C ALA A 109 17.43 6.27 3.80
N ARG A 110 16.78 6.72 4.86
CA ARG A 110 15.31 6.93 4.87
C ARG A 110 14.89 8.07 3.92
N GLY A 111 13.62 8.05 3.50
CA GLY A 111 13.07 9.07 2.59
C GLY A 111 13.50 8.94 1.13
N ARG A 112 14.37 7.98 0.79
CA ARG A 112 14.94 7.79 -0.56
C ARG A 112 14.30 6.64 -1.34
N GLY A 113 13.18 6.08 -0.87
CA GLY A 113 12.49 4.95 -1.51
C GLY A 113 13.19 3.60 -1.38
N VAL A 114 14.23 3.49 -0.56
CA VAL A 114 15.07 2.27 -0.39
C VAL A 114 14.24 1.05 -0.06
N ALA A 115 13.33 1.15 0.93
CA ALA A 115 12.50 0.01 1.36
C ALA A 115 11.58 -0.50 0.25
N VAL A 116 10.91 0.40 -0.48
CA VAL A 116 10.01 0.04 -1.58
C VAL A 116 10.76 -0.70 -2.69
N ARG A 117 11.95 -0.19 -3.08
CA ARG A 117 12.82 -0.81 -4.08
C ARG A 117 13.28 -2.20 -3.64
N ALA A 118 13.78 -2.31 -2.41
CA ALA A 118 14.23 -3.58 -1.85
C ALA A 118 13.09 -4.61 -1.77
N LEU A 119 11.89 -4.20 -1.31
CA LEU A 119 10.71 -5.06 -1.28
C LEU A 119 10.38 -5.61 -2.67
N ARG A 120 10.35 -4.77 -3.70
CA ARG A 120 10.04 -5.19 -5.07
C ARG A 120 11.07 -6.17 -5.63
N LEU A 121 12.36 -5.90 -5.41
CA LEU A 121 13.42 -6.78 -5.87
C LEU A 121 13.34 -8.16 -5.23
N VAL A 122 13.25 -8.23 -3.89
CA VAL A 122 13.25 -9.51 -3.18
C VAL A 122 11.94 -10.27 -3.38
N THR A 123 10.81 -9.58 -3.50
CA THR A 123 9.50 -10.19 -3.77
C THR A 123 9.49 -10.85 -5.15
N ARG A 124 9.96 -10.14 -6.18
CA ARG A 124 10.11 -10.70 -7.53
C ARG A 124 10.99 -11.95 -7.51
N TRP A 125 12.15 -11.87 -6.91
CA TRP A 125 13.06 -13.01 -6.78
C TRP A 125 12.43 -14.17 -6.00
N GLY A 126 11.70 -13.89 -4.92
CA GLY A 126 10.97 -14.88 -4.14
C GLY A 126 9.92 -15.64 -4.97
N PHE A 127 9.15 -14.94 -5.79
CA PHE A 127 8.17 -15.58 -6.68
C PHE A 127 8.82 -16.35 -7.82
N GLU A 128 9.84 -15.77 -8.46
CA GLU A 128 10.48 -16.35 -9.64
C GLU A 128 11.43 -17.50 -9.33
N GLN A 129 12.21 -17.41 -8.25
CA GLN A 129 13.26 -18.37 -7.93
C GLN A 129 12.88 -19.31 -6.78
N VAL A 130 12.35 -18.77 -5.68
CA VAL A 130 11.93 -19.57 -4.52
C VAL A 130 10.60 -20.26 -4.78
N LYS A 131 9.83 -19.78 -5.77
CA LYS A 131 8.49 -20.27 -6.13
C LYS A 131 7.46 -20.07 -5.00
N ILE A 132 7.60 -18.97 -4.29
CA ILE A 132 6.62 -18.55 -3.28
C ILE A 132 5.30 -18.20 -3.98
N GLU A 133 4.19 -18.67 -3.46
CA GLU A 133 2.86 -18.37 -4.00
C GLU A 133 2.24 -17.12 -3.36
N ARG A 134 2.64 -16.81 -2.13
CA ARG A 134 2.13 -15.68 -1.36
C ARG A 134 3.13 -15.23 -0.30
N LEU A 135 3.39 -13.94 -0.23
CA LEU A 135 4.16 -13.28 0.82
C LEU A 135 3.24 -12.50 1.75
N ALA A 136 3.45 -12.63 3.04
CA ALA A 136 2.85 -11.80 4.06
C ALA A 136 3.85 -10.75 4.56
N LEU A 137 3.35 -9.58 4.89
CA LEU A 137 4.06 -8.52 5.57
C LEU A 137 3.14 -7.98 6.65
N TRP A 138 3.65 -7.78 7.85
CA TRP A 138 2.87 -7.13 8.89
C TRP A 138 3.68 -6.08 9.62
N THR A 139 2.98 -5.17 10.24
CA THR A 139 3.58 -4.08 10.99
C THR A 139 2.70 -3.70 12.18
N LEU A 140 3.28 -3.15 13.20
CA LEU A 140 2.51 -2.62 14.32
C LEU A 140 1.63 -1.44 13.87
N PRO A 141 0.41 -1.27 14.41
CA PRO A 141 -0.54 -0.26 13.95
C PRO A 141 0.00 1.18 13.90
N GLY A 142 0.88 1.53 14.85
CA GLY A 142 1.52 2.85 14.89
C GLY A 142 2.67 3.06 13.91
N ASN A 143 3.14 2.01 13.22
CA ASN A 143 4.23 2.11 12.24
C ASN A 143 3.69 2.47 10.85
N VAL A 144 3.10 3.66 10.74
CA VAL A 144 2.49 4.17 9.51
C VAL A 144 3.47 4.19 8.33
N ARG A 145 4.75 4.49 8.59
CA ARG A 145 5.77 4.52 7.52
C ARG A 145 5.93 3.15 6.87
N SER A 146 5.92 2.06 7.65
CA SER A 146 5.99 0.71 7.11
C SER A 146 4.72 0.33 6.33
N GLN A 147 3.55 0.80 6.76
CA GLN A 147 2.29 0.61 6.02
C GLN A 147 2.35 1.26 4.65
N VAL A 148 2.77 2.54 4.58
CA VAL A 148 2.97 3.26 3.30
C VAL A 148 3.98 2.55 2.39
N VAL A 149 5.06 2.00 2.96
CA VAL A 149 6.06 1.24 2.19
C VAL A 149 5.45 -0.03 1.60
N ALA A 150 4.66 -0.78 2.39
CA ALA A 150 3.97 -1.98 1.91
C ALA A 150 3.03 -1.65 0.74
N GLU A 151 2.18 -0.64 0.90
CA GLU A 151 1.25 -0.19 -0.13
C GLU A 151 1.96 0.29 -1.40
N LYS A 152 3.01 1.12 -1.27
CA LYS A 152 3.82 1.59 -2.41
C LYS A 152 4.58 0.45 -3.12
N ALA A 153 4.93 -0.60 -2.39
CA ALA A 153 5.55 -1.79 -3.00
C ALA A 153 4.54 -2.66 -3.75
N GLY A 154 3.22 -2.44 -3.55
CA GLY A 154 2.13 -3.17 -4.17
C GLY A 154 1.50 -4.24 -3.29
N PHE A 155 1.85 -4.31 -2.00
CA PHE A 155 1.21 -5.20 -1.05
C PHE A 155 -0.22 -4.75 -0.76
N ARG A 156 -1.13 -5.72 -0.66
CA ARG A 156 -2.55 -5.50 -0.37
C ARG A 156 -2.81 -5.56 1.13
N PHE A 157 -3.54 -4.58 1.64
CA PHE A 157 -4.05 -4.62 3.01
C PHE A 157 -5.09 -5.73 3.17
N GLU A 158 -4.96 -6.56 4.22
CA GLU A 158 -5.88 -7.67 4.52
C GLU A 158 -6.71 -7.44 5.77
N GLY A 159 -6.26 -6.59 6.67
CA GLY A 159 -6.96 -6.34 7.93
C GLY A 159 -6.02 -6.18 9.11
N ILE A 160 -6.61 -6.24 10.32
CA ILE A 160 -5.89 -6.19 11.58
C ILE A 160 -6.03 -7.56 12.26
N ALA A 161 -4.89 -8.17 12.56
CA ALA A 161 -4.84 -9.40 13.35
C ALA A 161 -4.66 -9.04 14.83
N HIS A 162 -5.66 -9.40 15.66
CA HIS A 162 -5.64 -9.09 17.08
C HIS A 162 -4.62 -9.96 17.83
N ASN A 163 -3.85 -9.33 18.72
CA ASN A 163 -2.84 -9.99 19.56
C ASN A 163 -1.89 -10.88 18.76
N TRP A 164 -1.50 -10.43 17.57
CA TRP A 164 -0.67 -11.20 16.64
C TRP A 164 0.79 -11.20 17.00
N GLU A 165 1.27 -10.07 17.54
CA GLU A 165 2.66 -9.84 17.91
C GLU A 165 2.81 -9.56 19.41
N SER A 166 4.06 -9.50 19.88
CA SER A 166 4.39 -8.97 21.21
C SER A 166 5.17 -7.66 21.06
N ASP A 167 4.92 -6.73 21.95
CA ASP A 167 5.79 -5.58 22.11
C ASP A 167 7.09 -5.97 22.87
N ARG A 168 7.95 -4.98 23.15
CA ARG A 168 9.21 -5.22 23.85
C ARG A 168 9.05 -5.71 25.30
N ASP A 169 7.91 -5.44 25.92
CA ASP A 169 7.56 -5.90 27.28
C ASP A 169 6.78 -7.22 27.26
N ASP A 170 6.80 -7.93 26.10
CA ASP A 170 6.07 -9.19 25.85
C ASP A 170 4.54 -9.06 26.04
N ARG A 171 4.00 -7.86 25.81
CA ARG A 171 2.55 -7.65 25.80
C ARG A 171 1.99 -7.90 24.43
N PRO A 172 0.85 -8.61 24.32
CA PRO A 172 0.23 -8.84 23.03
C PRO A 172 -0.21 -7.52 22.38
N VAL A 173 0.12 -7.35 21.11
CA VAL A 173 -0.23 -6.20 20.29
C VAL A 173 -0.80 -6.65 18.94
N ASP A 174 -1.68 -5.83 18.40
CA ASP A 174 -2.27 -6.07 17.08
C ASP A 174 -1.23 -5.86 15.97
N ALA A 175 -1.46 -6.53 14.85
CA ALA A 175 -0.67 -6.32 13.63
C ALA A 175 -1.56 -5.90 12.46
N VAL A 176 -1.08 -4.95 11.68
CA VAL A 176 -1.66 -4.58 10.40
C VAL A 176 -1.09 -5.50 9.34
N MET A 177 -1.95 -6.30 8.72
CA MET A 177 -1.58 -7.38 7.81
C MET A 177 -1.65 -6.94 6.35
N TYR A 178 -0.64 -7.30 5.61
CA TYR A 178 -0.54 -7.12 4.17
C TYR A 178 -0.12 -8.42 3.49
N SER A 179 -0.47 -8.59 2.22
CA SER A 179 0.02 -9.70 1.41
C SER A 179 0.31 -9.29 -0.02
N MET A 180 1.06 -10.12 -0.71
CA MET A 180 1.31 -10.02 -2.14
C MET A 180 1.38 -11.40 -2.77
N THR A 181 0.78 -11.55 -3.95
CA THR A 181 0.88 -12.71 -4.83
C THR A 181 1.68 -12.36 -6.09
N PRO A 182 2.06 -13.34 -6.93
CA PRO A 182 2.70 -13.06 -8.22
C PRO A 182 1.89 -12.12 -9.12
N ASP A 183 0.55 -12.23 -9.10
CA ASP A 183 -0.32 -11.38 -9.91
C ASP A 183 -0.31 -9.93 -9.40
N ASP A 184 -0.35 -9.72 -8.08
CA ASP A 184 -0.25 -8.39 -7.49
C ASP A 184 1.08 -7.71 -7.84
N LEU A 185 2.20 -8.48 -7.87
CA LEU A 185 3.49 -7.95 -8.28
C LEU A 185 3.52 -7.58 -9.77
N ALA A 186 2.94 -8.40 -10.64
CA ALA A 186 2.85 -8.12 -12.06
C ALA A 186 2.09 -6.81 -12.31
N ASP A 187 1.01 -6.59 -11.57
CA ASP A 187 0.23 -5.37 -11.61
C ASP A 187 1.03 -4.14 -11.14
N ALA A 188 1.77 -4.26 -10.05
CA ALA A 188 2.62 -3.18 -9.53
C ALA A 188 3.75 -2.80 -10.49
N VAL A 189 4.40 -3.79 -11.13
CA VAL A 189 5.49 -3.57 -12.11
C VAL A 189 4.97 -2.94 -13.40
N ALA A 190 3.82 -3.38 -13.87
CA ALA A 190 3.25 -2.83 -15.10
C ALA A 190 2.72 -1.40 -14.91
N ALA A 191 2.37 -1.01 -13.68
CA ALA A 191 2.04 0.37 -13.35
C ALA A 191 3.26 1.31 -13.48
N GLU A 192 4.49 0.80 -13.25
CA GLU A 192 5.74 1.58 -13.38
C GLU A 192 6.30 1.66 -14.81
N ALA A 193 6.01 0.66 -15.65
CA ALA A 193 6.56 0.57 -17.01
C ALA A 193 5.98 1.61 -18.01
N VAL A 194 5.03 2.44 -17.55
CA VAL A 194 4.49 3.54 -18.35
C VAL A 194 5.27 4.82 -18.02
N PRO A 195 6.02 5.42 -18.96
CA PRO A 195 6.80 6.62 -18.71
C PRO A 195 5.93 7.75 -18.16
N ALA A 196 6.43 8.42 -17.13
CA ALA A 196 5.83 9.64 -16.55
C ALA A 196 6.00 10.89 -17.46
N ASP A 197 6.53 10.74 -18.67
CA ASP A 197 6.82 11.81 -19.61
C ASP A 197 5.88 11.77 -20.83
N GLY A 198 4.69 12.38 -20.61
CA GLY A 198 3.95 13.00 -21.70
C GLY A 198 3.57 14.41 -21.23
N PRO A 199 3.82 15.47 -22.02
CA PRO A 199 3.46 16.82 -21.60
C PRO A 199 1.99 16.89 -21.31
N VAL A 200 1.61 17.52 -20.20
CA VAL A 200 0.26 17.95 -19.91
C VAL A 200 -0.10 18.99 -20.98
N ALA A 201 -0.55 18.51 -22.13
CA ALA A 201 -1.10 19.37 -23.17
C ALA A 201 -2.42 19.93 -22.64
N GLY A 202 -2.46 21.23 -22.52
CA GLY A 202 -3.67 21.98 -22.19
C GLY A 202 -4.82 21.54 -23.08
N ARG A 203 -5.94 21.23 -22.48
CA ARG A 203 -7.15 20.80 -23.16
C ARG A 203 -7.70 21.94 -24.00
N ALA A 204 -7.54 21.81 -25.31
CA ALA A 204 -8.46 22.40 -26.26
C ALA A 204 -9.61 21.41 -26.46
N GLY A 205 -10.84 21.89 -26.29
CA GLY A 205 -12.03 21.08 -26.42
C GLY A 205 -12.18 20.45 -27.80
N ALA A 206 -12.41 19.14 -27.82
CA ALA A 206 -12.94 18.45 -28.99
C ALA A 206 -14.45 18.30 -28.83
N THR A 207 -15.19 19.22 -29.44
CA THR A 207 -16.62 19.06 -29.73
C THR A 207 -16.78 18.08 -30.88
N GLY A 208 -17.32 16.91 -30.62
CA GLY A 208 -17.64 15.91 -31.66
C GLY A 208 -18.47 14.76 -31.13
N SER A 209 -19.77 14.80 -31.36
CA SER A 209 -20.83 13.76 -31.29
C SER A 209 -20.92 12.85 -30.05
N ALA A 210 -21.92 13.16 -29.19
CA ALA A 210 -22.85 12.23 -28.50
C ALA A 210 -22.26 10.96 -27.87
N GLY A 211 -21.32 11.08 -26.94
CA GLY A 211 -20.96 10.01 -26.02
C GLY A 211 -20.51 10.61 -24.71
N ALA A 212 -21.09 10.18 -23.58
CA ALA A 212 -20.60 10.59 -22.28
C ALA A 212 -19.11 10.25 -22.16
N PRO A 213 -18.24 11.19 -21.81
CA PRO A 213 -16.81 10.90 -21.68
C PRO A 213 -16.55 10.04 -20.45
N ILE A 214 -15.67 9.05 -20.52
CA ILE A 214 -15.09 8.41 -19.35
C ILE A 214 -13.97 9.31 -18.83
N ALA A 215 -14.00 9.65 -17.55
CA ALA A 215 -12.96 10.45 -16.93
C ALA A 215 -11.62 9.70 -16.91
N ALA A 216 -10.52 10.41 -17.11
CA ALA A 216 -9.20 9.86 -16.91
C ALA A 216 -8.95 9.76 -15.39
N VAL A 217 -8.70 8.55 -14.91
CA VAL A 217 -8.45 8.29 -13.48
C VAL A 217 -7.01 7.84 -13.25
N PRO A 218 -6.44 8.12 -12.07
CA PRO A 218 -5.08 7.71 -11.73
C PRO A 218 -4.92 6.19 -11.81
N ARG A 219 -3.91 5.73 -12.55
CA ARG A 219 -3.68 4.29 -12.77
C ARG A 219 -3.29 3.56 -11.50
N GLU A 220 -2.56 4.24 -10.63
CA GLU A 220 -2.10 3.74 -9.32
C GLU A 220 -3.23 3.52 -8.31
N LEU A 221 -4.40 4.13 -8.55
CA LEU A 221 -5.58 3.98 -7.70
C LEU A 221 -6.60 2.95 -8.24
N ARG A 222 -6.25 2.22 -9.29
CA ARG A 222 -7.12 1.16 -9.82
C ARG A 222 -7.31 0.06 -8.79
N ALA A 223 -8.53 -0.42 -8.67
CA ALA A 223 -8.86 -1.53 -7.81
C ALA A 223 -8.04 -2.78 -8.19
N PRO A 224 -7.43 -3.47 -7.22
CA PRO A 224 -6.67 -4.69 -7.49
C PRO A 224 -7.49 -5.76 -8.20
N GLY A 225 -6.85 -6.60 -9.02
CA GLY A 225 -7.51 -7.69 -9.73
C GLY A 225 -8.39 -7.26 -10.91
N THR A 226 -8.44 -5.95 -11.25
CA THR A 226 -9.27 -5.47 -12.37
C THR A 226 -8.57 -5.53 -13.73
N ARG A 227 -7.24 -5.60 -13.77
CA ARG A 227 -6.45 -5.40 -14.98
C ARG A 227 -6.66 -6.50 -16.03
N SER A 228 -6.78 -7.75 -15.61
CA SER A 228 -7.04 -8.91 -16.46
C SER A 228 -8.51 -9.33 -16.48
N ALA A 229 -9.34 -8.67 -15.69
CA ALA A 229 -10.76 -8.99 -15.62
C ALA A 229 -11.50 -8.59 -16.88
N PRO A 230 -12.51 -9.36 -17.33
CA PRO A 230 -13.35 -8.96 -18.44
C PRO A 230 -14.16 -7.70 -18.07
N PHE A 231 -14.47 -6.89 -19.08
CA PHE A 231 -15.44 -5.82 -18.91
C PHE A 231 -16.83 -6.42 -18.78
N VAL A 232 -17.55 -6.03 -17.73
CA VAL A 232 -18.94 -6.42 -17.49
C VAL A 232 -19.83 -5.19 -17.51
N GLU A 233 -21.03 -5.32 -18.03
CA GLU A 233 -22.03 -4.24 -18.03
C GLU A 233 -22.45 -3.91 -16.60
N ILE A 234 -22.40 -2.62 -16.25
CA ILE A 234 -22.80 -2.13 -14.94
C ILE A 234 -24.01 -1.18 -14.98
N ALA A 235 -24.19 -0.43 -16.08
CA ALA A 235 -25.33 0.48 -16.25
C ALA A 235 -25.59 0.79 -17.71
N ALA A 236 -26.81 1.22 -18.07
CA ALA A 236 -27.05 1.90 -19.32
C ALA A 236 -26.69 3.40 -19.17
N ILE A 237 -26.08 3.99 -20.21
CA ILE A 237 -25.74 5.43 -20.18
C ILE A 237 -26.99 6.30 -20.06
N ALA A 238 -28.12 5.86 -20.67
CA ALA A 238 -29.40 6.56 -20.57
C ALA A 238 -29.95 6.69 -19.14
N ASP A 239 -29.47 5.84 -18.22
CA ASP A 239 -29.87 5.86 -16.80
C ASP A 239 -28.98 6.79 -15.95
N LEU A 240 -28.01 7.45 -16.56
CA LEU A 240 -27.08 8.36 -15.91
C LEU A 240 -27.32 9.80 -16.41
N ALA A 241 -27.14 10.76 -15.54
CA ALA A 241 -27.22 12.18 -15.89
C ALA A 241 -25.95 12.93 -15.40
N PRO A 242 -25.49 13.96 -16.12
CA PRO A 242 -24.40 14.81 -15.65
C PRO A 242 -24.70 15.40 -14.26
N GLY A 243 -23.69 15.46 -13.41
CA GLY A 243 -23.81 15.99 -12.05
C GLY A 243 -24.53 15.03 -11.08
N THR A 244 -24.76 13.78 -11.46
CA THR A 244 -25.41 12.80 -10.59
C THR A 244 -24.49 11.63 -10.27
N MET A 245 -24.81 10.93 -9.22
CA MET A 245 -24.16 9.68 -8.84
C MET A 245 -25.18 8.64 -8.38
N ARG A 246 -24.82 7.38 -8.50
CA ARG A 246 -25.64 6.26 -8.07
C ARG A 246 -24.82 5.06 -7.66
N ARG A 247 -25.38 4.24 -6.77
CA ARG A 247 -24.86 2.91 -6.43
C ARG A 247 -25.27 1.90 -7.47
N VAL A 248 -24.32 1.05 -7.84
CA VAL A 248 -24.54 -0.13 -8.67
C VAL A 248 -23.85 -1.31 -8.01
N THR A 249 -24.59 -2.37 -7.71
CA THR A 249 -24.01 -3.62 -7.17
C THR A 249 -23.84 -4.63 -8.29
N ARG A 250 -22.63 -5.17 -8.49
CA ARG A 250 -22.32 -6.24 -9.45
C ARG A 250 -21.28 -7.16 -8.84
N ALA A 251 -21.50 -8.47 -9.00
CA ALA A 251 -20.56 -9.49 -8.49
C ALA A 251 -20.13 -9.23 -7.04
N ASP A 252 -21.09 -8.90 -6.16
CA ASP A 252 -20.89 -8.57 -4.73
C ASP A 252 -19.98 -7.34 -4.46
N VAL A 253 -19.71 -6.54 -5.50
CA VAL A 253 -19.02 -5.25 -5.36
C VAL A 253 -20.02 -4.12 -5.45
N ASP A 254 -19.98 -3.23 -4.46
CA ASP A 254 -20.76 -1.99 -4.45
C ASP A 254 -19.94 -0.87 -5.11
N LEU A 255 -20.42 -0.40 -6.23
CA LEU A 255 -19.80 0.62 -7.05
C LEU A 255 -20.52 1.95 -6.89
N LEU A 256 -19.75 3.03 -6.76
CA LEU A 256 -20.20 4.39 -7.03
C LEU A 256 -19.99 4.69 -8.51
N VAL A 257 -21.04 4.93 -9.25
CA VAL A 257 -21.00 5.47 -10.61
C VAL A 257 -21.38 6.94 -10.53
N ALA A 258 -20.44 7.84 -10.81
CA ALA A 258 -20.63 9.27 -10.77
C ALA A 258 -20.37 9.90 -12.14
N TRP A 259 -21.22 10.81 -12.58
CA TRP A 259 -20.97 11.62 -13.77
C TRP A 259 -20.54 13.02 -13.32
N THR A 260 -19.24 13.20 -13.21
CA THR A 260 -18.60 14.44 -12.77
C THR A 260 -18.42 15.43 -13.95
N ASP A 261 -17.90 16.62 -13.65
CA ASP A 261 -17.55 17.60 -14.70
C ASP A 261 -16.46 17.08 -15.67
N ASP A 262 -15.61 16.17 -15.22
CA ASP A 262 -14.53 15.54 -16.02
C ASP A 262 -14.99 14.28 -16.76
N GLY A 263 -16.20 13.79 -16.52
CA GLY A 263 -16.78 12.61 -17.12
C GLY A 263 -17.23 11.55 -16.12
N ILE A 264 -17.56 10.35 -16.63
CA ILE A 264 -18.03 9.24 -15.79
C ILE A 264 -16.86 8.57 -15.11
N VAL A 265 -17.00 8.39 -13.79
CA VAL A 265 -16.04 7.71 -12.91
C VAL A 265 -16.73 6.53 -12.25
N VAL A 266 -16.00 5.43 -12.07
CA VAL A 266 -16.45 4.24 -11.33
C VAL A 266 -15.47 3.95 -10.21
N THR A 267 -15.94 4.04 -8.96
CA THR A 267 -15.12 3.77 -7.76
C THR A 267 -15.83 2.80 -6.82
N ASP A 268 -15.15 2.38 -5.74
CA ASP A 268 -15.84 1.76 -4.61
C ASP A 268 -16.93 2.71 -4.08
N ASP A 269 -18.12 2.20 -3.78
CA ASP A 269 -19.14 2.95 -3.05
C ASP A 269 -18.86 2.90 -1.55
N ARG A 270 -17.62 3.15 -1.17
CA ARG A 270 -17.15 3.10 0.23
C ARG A 270 -16.28 4.29 0.53
N CYS A 271 -16.71 5.06 1.52
CA CYS A 271 -15.92 6.18 2.03
C CYS A 271 -14.54 5.69 2.49
N PRO A 272 -13.44 6.29 1.99
CA PRO A 272 -12.08 5.91 2.37
C PRO A 272 -11.77 6.01 3.87
N HIS A 273 -12.62 6.71 4.63
CA HIS A 273 -12.50 6.89 6.08
C HIS A 273 -13.04 5.68 6.86
N MET A 274 -14.34 5.36 6.72
CA MET A 274 -15.02 4.32 7.50
C MET A 274 -16.02 3.51 6.67
N ALA A 275 -15.79 3.39 5.38
CA ALA A 275 -16.56 2.58 4.45
C ALA A 275 -18.07 2.90 4.37
N ALA A 276 -18.50 4.09 4.78
CA ALA A 276 -19.89 4.55 4.57
C ALA A 276 -20.17 4.66 3.06
N PRO A 277 -21.40 4.38 2.58
CA PRO A 277 -21.75 4.56 1.17
C PRO A 277 -21.59 6.02 0.74
N LEU A 278 -20.79 6.27 -0.28
CA LEU A 278 -20.62 7.60 -0.86
C LEU A 278 -21.81 8.00 -1.75
N SER A 279 -22.49 7.03 -2.33
CA SER A 279 -23.65 7.25 -3.22
C SER A 279 -24.86 7.90 -2.57
N VAL A 280 -24.92 7.93 -1.24
CA VAL A 280 -25.97 8.63 -0.48
C VAL A 280 -25.52 10.02 0.02
N GLY A 281 -24.32 10.44 -0.37
CA GLY A 281 -23.79 11.77 -0.09
C GLY A 281 -24.10 12.77 -1.20
N ASP A 282 -23.37 13.88 -1.23
CA ASP A 282 -23.55 14.95 -2.19
C ASP A 282 -22.40 14.98 -3.20
N LEU A 283 -22.72 15.12 -4.48
CA LEU A 283 -21.76 15.34 -5.56
C LEU A 283 -21.79 16.82 -5.97
N ALA A 284 -20.63 17.46 -5.97
CA ALA A 284 -20.46 18.82 -6.44
C ALA A 284 -19.22 18.88 -7.36
N GLY A 285 -19.44 19.05 -8.67
CA GLY A 285 -18.37 19.00 -9.67
C GLY A 285 -17.70 17.61 -9.69
N CYS A 286 -16.42 17.57 -9.33
CA CYS A 286 -15.66 16.31 -9.16
C CYS A 286 -15.55 15.85 -7.71
N ALA A 287 -16.10 16.59 -6.73
CA ALA A 287 -15.97 16.24 -5.32
C ALA A 287 -17.23 15.56 -4.77
N VAL A 288 -17.06 14.40 -4.13
CA VAL A 288 -18.11 13.70 -3.38
C VAL A 288 -17.94 13.96 -1.88
N ALA A 289 -19.03 14.33 -1.20
CA ALA A 289 -19.07 14.51 0.24
C ALA A 289 -19.68 13.28 0.91
N CYS A 290 -18.98 12.71 1.90
CA CYS A 290 -19.50 11.61 2.69
C CYS A 290 -20.52 12.09 3.71
N PRO A 291 -21.74 11.52 3.77
CA PRO A 291 -22.80 12.02 4.64
C PRO A 291 -22.56 11.72 6.13
N LEU A 292 -21.61 10.84 6.45
CA LEU A 292 -21.42 10.42 7.83
C LEU A 292 -20.49 11.37 8.63
N HIS A 293 -19.38 11.81 8.01
CA HIS A 293 -18.40 12.66 8.70
C HIS A 293 -17.92 13.83 7.83
N GLU A 294 -18.68 14.26 6.83
CA GLU A 294 -18.40 15.44 5.99
C GLU A 294 -17.05 15.42 5.26
N GLY A 295 -16.36 14.26 5.20
CA GLY A 295 -15.15 14.10 4.42
C GLY A 295 -15.45 14.27 2.94
N ARG A 296 -14.62 15.05 2.21
CA ARG A 296 -14.78 15.29 0.77
C ARG A 296 -13.61 14.70 0.01
N PHE A 297 -13.94 14.01 -1.08
CA PHE A 297 -12.99 13.28 -1.90
C PHE A 297 -13.13 13.68 -3.36
N ASP A 298 -12.05 14.02 -4.00
CA ASP A 298 -12.01 14.34 -5.42
C ASP A 298 -12.05 13.04 -6.24
N LEU A 299 -13.09 12.88 -7.04
CA LEU A 299 -13.29 11.71 -7.90
C LEU A 299 -12.40 11.70 -9.13
N ALA A 300 -11.73 12.79 -9.49
CA ALA A 300 -10.78 12.83 -10.60
C ALA A 300 -9.37 12.37 -10.17
N THR A 301 -8.97 12.73 -8.94
CA THR A 301 -7.61 12.47 -8.43
C THR A 301 -7.55 11.39 -7.36
N GLY A 302 -8.67 11.08 -6.71
CA GLY A 302 -8.75 10.17 -5.57
C GLY A 302 -8.27 10.77 -4.25
N GLU A 303 -7.93 12.06 -4.24
CA GLU A 303 -7.40 12.74 -3.07
C GLU A 303 -8.48 13.19 -2.11
N THR A 304 -8.11 13.34 -0.85
CA THR A 304 -8.97 13.92 0.18
C THR A 304 -8.90 15.43 0.11
N VAL A 305 -9.97 16.06 -0.40
CA VAL A 305 -10.11 17.54 -0.48
C VAL A 305 -10.38 18.11 0.90
N GLN A 306 -11.17 17.41 1.71
CA GLN A 306 -11.50 17.79 3.07
C GLN A 306 -11.52 16.57 3.96
N MET A 307 -10.74 16.63 5.03
CA MET A 307 -10.70 15.54 6.01
C MET A 307 -12.06 15.39 6.72
N PRO A 308 -12.41 14.17 7.15
CA PRO A 308 -13.62 13.94 7.96
C PRO A 308 -13.61 14.78 9.25
N THR A 309 -14.79 15.12 9.76
CA THR A 309 -14.96 15.90 11.01
C THR A 309 -14.25 15.29 12.21
N THR A 310 -14.01 14.00 12.20
CA THR A 310 -13.25 13.27 13.25
C THR A 310 -11.75 13.53 13.20
N GLY A 311 -11.25 14.14 12.12
CA GLY A 311 -9.81 14.21 11.83
C GLY A 311 -9.21 12.82 11.57
N GLY A 312 -7.92 12.70 11.75
CA GLY A 312 -7.16 11.46 11.53
C GLY A 312 -5.94 11.68 10.65
N LEU A 313 -5.39 10.59 10.11
CA LEU A 313 -4.29 10.62 9.16
C LEU A 313 -4.84 10.69 7.73
N ASP A 314 -4.26 11.53 6.87
CA ASP A 314 -4.52 11.45 5.44
C ASP A 314 -3.79 10.25 4.79
N ALA A 315 -3.97 10.09 3.48
CA ALA A 315 -3.34 8.99 2.74
C ALA A 315 -1.81 9.04 2.79
N ASP A 316 -1.22 10.22 2.98
CA ASP A 316 0.23 10.43 3.07
C ASP A 316 0.77 10.33 4.51
N GLY A 317 -0.13 10.15 5.49
CA GLY A 317 0.20 9.97 6.90
C GLY A 317 0.34 11.26 7.70
N ASN A 318 -0.12 12.39 7.18
CA ASN A 318 -0.16 13.65 7.92
C ASN A 318 -1.38 13.68 8.83
N TYR A 319 -1.19 14.11 10.07
CA TYR A 319 -2.30 14.20 11.03
C TYR A 319 -3.09 15.50 10.86
N HIS A 320 -4.41 15.35 10.73
CA HIS A 320 -5.38 16.44 10.71
C HIS A 320 -6.24 16.42 11.98
N ARG A 321 -6.42 17.59 12.56
CA ARG A 321 -7.27 17.73 13.77
C ARG A 321 -8.75 17.56 13.41
N PRO A 322 -9.58 17.09 14.34
CA PRO A 322 -11.03 17.18 14.20
C PRO A 322 -11.48 18.63 13.96
N TRP A 323 -12.59 18.79 13.24
CA TRP A 323 -13.16 20.09 12.95
C TRP A 323 -14.70 20.03 13.04
N SER A 324 -15.36 21.19 13.11
CA SER A 324 -16.82 21.30 13.18
C SER A 324 -17.37 21.94 11.90
N PRO A 325 -18.36 21.32 11.22
CA PRO A 325 -18.97 21.91 10.02
C PRO A 325 -19.70 23.24 10.33
N THR A 326 -20.10 23.46 11.57
CA THR A 326 -20.75 24.72 12.02
C THR A 326 -19.75 25.79 12.47
N GLY A 327 -18.43 25.49 12.45
CA GLY A 327 -17.40 26.39 12.99
C GLY A 327 -17.38 26.49 14.52
N ALA A 328 -18.19 25.68 15.22
CA ALA A 328 -18.21 25.67 16.68
C ALA A 328 -16.86 25.16 17.23
N GLU A 329 -16.40 25.77 18.32
CA GLU A 329 -15.20 25.32 19.01
C GLU A 329 -15.41 23.91 19.58
N LEU A 330 -14.52 22.99 19.24
CA LEU A 330 -14.58 21.62 19.73
C LEU A 330 -14.11 21.60 21.20
N LYS A 331 -14.92 21.02 22.06
CA LYS A 331 -14.50 20.75 23.45
C LYS A 331 -13.29 19.85 23.47
N ALA A 332 -12.30 20.18 24.30
CA ALA A 332 -11.16 19.30 24.52
C ALA A 332 -11.64 17.94 25.04
N GLU A 333 -11.39 16.88 24.30
CA GLU A 333 -11.67 15.53 24.79
C GLU A 333 -10.52 15.09 25.72
N PRO A 334 -10.84 14.46 26.86
CA PRO A 334 -9.81 13.89 27.71
C PRO A 334 -9.06 12.78 26.96
N PRO A 335 -7.78 12.51 27.26
CA PRO A 335 -7.01 11.47 26.63
C PRO A 335 -7.63 10.10 26.93
N THR A 336 -8.26 9.52 25.93
CA THR A 336 -8.92 8.21 25.98
C THR A 336 -8.42 7.33 24.86
N ARG A 337 -8.50 6.00 25.02
CA ARG A 337 -8.20 5.04 23.94
C ARG A 337 -9.03 5.33 22.66
N LYS A 338 -10.25 5.84 22.82
CA LYS A 338 -11.11 6.23 21.70
C LYS A 338 -10.54 7.43 20.93
N LEU A 339 -10.03 8.44 21.66
CA LEU A 339 -9.37 9.59 21.03
C LEU A 339 -8.08 9.18 20.33
N GLU A 340 -7.31 8.29 20.94
CA GLU A 340 -6.09 7.74 20.35
C GLU A 340 -6.41 6.93 19.07
N ALA A 341 -7.42 6.07 19.09
CA ALA A 341 -7.88 5.33 17.92
C ALA A 341 -8.32 6.27 16.79
N ARG A 342 -9.07 7.33 17.09
CA ARG A 342 -9.46 8.34 16.10
C ARG A 342 -8.24 9.03 15.47
N ARG A 343 -7.22 9.37 16.27
CA ARG A 343 -5.99 9.98 15.77
C ARG A 343 -5.20 9.08 14.83
N LEU A 344 -5.36 7.78 14.96
CA LEU A 344 -4.69 6.78 14.13
C LEU A 344 -5.56 6.30 12.96
N THR A 345 -6.83 6.72 12.89
CA THR A 345 -7.71 6.38 11.77
C THR A 345 -7.19 7.05 10.50
N ARG A 346 -6.91 6.25 9.48
CA ARG A 346 -6.40 6.74 8.19
C ARG A 346 -7.55 6.90 7.20
N VAL A 347 -7.53 8.01 6.49
CA VAL A 347 -8.36 8.23 5.31
C VAL A 347 -7.53 7.82 4.09
N ASN A 348 -7.87 6.70 3.49
CA ASN A 348 -7.19 6.18 2.31
C ASN A 348 -7.59 6.95 1.05
N ARG A 349 -6.98 6.61 -0.09
CA ARG A 349 -7.43 7.10 -1.39
C ARG A 349 -8.56 6.24 -1.93
N LEU A 350 -9.39 6.82 -2.81
CA LEU A 350 -10.44 6.08 -3.52
C LEU A 350 -9.82 4.99 -4.41
N ARG A 351 -10.56 3.91 -4.65
CA ARG A 351 -10.20 2.86 -5.60
C ARG A 351 -11.07 2.96 -6.84
N TYR A 352 -10.47 2.84 -8.00
CA TYR A 352 -11.13 3.02 -9.29
C TYR A 352 -11.23 1.72 -10.06
N TYR A 353 -12.35 1.57 -10.78
CA TYR A 353 -12.57 0.47 -11.70
C TYR A 353 -12.41 0.98 -13.13
N PRO A 354 -11.50 0.38 -13.94
CA PRO A 354 -11.40 0.74 -15.35
C PRO A 354 -12.77 0.61 -16.02
N ALA A 355 -13.21 1.67 -16.69
CA ALA A 355 -14.52 1.72 -17.31
C ALA A 355 -14.42 2.11 -18.78
N ARG A 356 -15.39 1.68 -19.56
CA ARG A 356 -15.57 2.07 -20.97
C ARG A 356 -17.05 2.15 -21.33
N ILE A 357 -17.35 2.85 -22.41
CA ILE A 357 -18.70 2.86 -22.97
C ILE A 357 -18.68 2.08 -24.27
N ARG A 358 -19.58 1.13 -24.40
CA ARG A 358 -19.80 0.35 -25.61
C ARG A 358 -21.30 0.24 -25.88
N GLU A 359 -21.72 0.63 -27.08
CA GLU A 359 -23.13 0.53 -27.54
C GLU A 359 -24.15 1.13 -26.55
N GLY A 360 -23.80 2.29 -25.95
CA GLY A 360 -24.66 2.97 -24.97
C GLY A 360 -24.69 2.31 -23.57
N ARG A 361 -23.83 1.32 -23.32
CA ARG A 361 -23.66 0.64 -22.04
C ARG A 361 -22.36 1.06 -21.39
N LEU A 362 -22.41 1.31 -20.09
CA LEU A 362 -21.24 1.50 -19.25
C LEU A 362 -20.77 0.11 -18.78
N GLU A 363 -19.56 -0.23 -19.12
CA GLU A 363 -18.91 -1.47 -18.71
C GLU A 363 -17.73 -1.12 -17.80
N ALA A 364 -17.47 -1.95 -16.77
CA ALA A 364 -16.32 -1.83 -15.89
C ALA A 364 -15.59 -3.17 -15.74
N GLN A 365 -14.29 -3.11 -15.47
CA GLN A 365 -13.50 -4.28 -15.07
C GLN A 365 -13.66 -4.48 -13.57
N LEU A 366 -14.31 -5.57 -13.18
CA LEU A 366 -14.48 -5.95 -11.77
C LEU A 366 -13.55 -7.10 -11.43
N PRO A 367 -12.99 -7.15 -10.20
CA PRO A 367 -12.17 -8.28 -9.78
C PRO A 367 -13.00 -9.57 -9.84
N ILE A 368 -12.40 -10.63 -10.33
CA ILE A 368 -13.00 -11.96 -10.25
C ILE A 368 -12.86 -12.40 -8.81
N LEU A 369 -13.98 -12.42 -8.08
CA LEU A 369 -14.00 -12.99 -6.73
C LEU A 369 -13.88 -14.51 -6.87
N PRO A 370 -12.99 -15.17 -6.13
CA PRO A 370 -12.96 -16.63 -6.10
C PRO A 370 -14.28 -17.14 -5.52
N GLU A 371 -14.84 -18.16 -6.14
CA GLU A 371 -16.01 -18.92 -5.65
C GLU A 371 -15.75 -19.58 -4.29
#